data_4f91f4ed084b6672ee9f0c59bdd09643
#
_entry.id   4f91f4ed084b6672ee9f0c59bdd09643
#
_cell.length_a   1.000
_cell.length_b   1.000
_cell.length_c   1.000
_cell.angle_alpha   90.00
_cell.angle_beta   90.00
_cell.angle_gamma   90.00
#
_symmetry.space_group_name_H-M   'P 1'
#
loop_
_entity.id
_entity.type
_entity.pdbx_description
1 polymer ?
#
loop_
_entity_poly.entity_id
_entity_poly.type
_entity_poly.pdbx_seq_one_letter_code
_entity_poly.pdbx_strand_id
1 'polypeptide(L)'
;MNSIRFILVFFLLIGSFNAQSQTVVYSGRYGYDALVHVDDGVIYKGRYGYDALAHVDNGVIYSGRYGYDALAHVENGVIYSGRYGYDALAHVENGVIYSGRYGYDALAHIENGVIYKGRYGYDAIAHLEGYMSDIQLYAVLLLILQF
;
A
#
# COMPACT_ATOMS: atom_id res chain seq x y z
N MET A 1 31.06 13.83 58.64
CA MET A 1 29.79 13.20 58.21
C MET A 1 29.58 13.55 56.76
N ASN A 2 29.89 12.64 55.86
CA ASN A 2 29.71 12.83 54.41
C ASN A 2 28.36 12.19 54.01
N SER A 3 27.38 13.02 53.78
CA SER A 3 26.13 12.55 53.24
C SER A 3 26.28 12.36 51.71
N ILE A 4 26.39 11.12 51.32
CA ILE A 4 26.36 10.74 49.91
C ILE A 4 24.92 10.90 49.45
N ARG A 5 24.64 11.95 48.66
CA ARG A 5 23.39 12.11 47.93
C ARG A 5 23.44 11.18 46.74
N PHE A 6 22.71 10.09 46.82
CA PHE A 6 22.39 9.28 45.63
C PHE A 6 21.46 10.09 44.74
N ILE A 7 22.00 10.61 43.63
CA ILE A 7 21.19 11.14 42.53
C ILE A 7 20.69 9.94 41.76
N LEU A 8 19.45 9.58 42.00
CA LEU A 8 18.73 8.59 41.16
C LEU A 8 18.49 9.23 39.80
N VAL A 9 19.34 8.95 38.84
CA VAL A 9 19.09 9.34 37.44
C VAL A 9 18.06 8.38 36.89
N PHE A 10 16.80 8.81 36.88
CA PHE A 10 15.76 8.16 36.13
C PHE A 10 16.06 8.35 34.66
N PHE A 11 16.64 7.35 34.01
CA PHE A 11 16.62 7.25 32.57
C PHE A 11 15.17 6.93 32.17
N LEU A 12 14.42 7.96 31.82
CA LEU A 12 13.21 7.80 31.04
C LEU A 12 13.67 7.28 29.67
N LEU A 13 13.62 5.97 29.49
CA LEU A 13 13.56 5.36 28.17
C LEU A 13 12.21 5.80 27.58
N ILE A 14 12.23 6.97 26.93
CA ILE A 14 11.20 7.30 25.97
C ILE A 14 11.49 6.38 24.79
N GLY A 15 10.95 5.17 24.85
CA GLY A 15 10.79 4.35 23.68
C GLY A 15 9.96 5.19 22.73
N SER A 16 10.58 5.71 21.68
CA SER A 16 9.84 6.23 20.54
C SER A 16 9.02 5.07 20.01
N PHE A 17 7.79 4.98 20.46
CA PHE A 17 6.77 4.24 19.76
C PHE A 17 6.65 4.95 18.40
N ASN A 18 7.34 4.44 17.40
CA ASN A 18 6.96 4.66 16.03
C ASN A 18 5.60 3.97 15.87
N ALA A 19 4.55 4.68 16.25
CA ALA A 19 3.25 4.37 15.74
C ALA A 19 3.36 4.59 14.23
N GLN A 20 3.62 3.52 13.47
CA GLN A 20 3.44 3.54 12.03
C GLN A 20 2.00 3.95 11.82
N SER A 21 1.82 5.20 11.39
CA SER A 21 0.50 5.72 11.09
C SER A 21 -0.06 4.82 9.99
N GLN A 22 -1.14 4.14 10.32
CA GLN A 22 -1.91 3.31 9.41
C GLN A 22 -2.22 4.10 8.14
N THR A 23 -1.85 3.57 6.98
CA THR A 23 -2.20 4.19 5.71
C THR A 23 -3.60 3.78 5.33
N VAL A 24 -4.43 4.75 5.02
CA VAL A 24 -5.82 4.54 4.61
C VAL A 24 -6.02 5.07 3.20
N VAL A 25 -6.74 4.32 2.40
CA VAL A 25 -7.13 4.70 1.03
C VAL A 25 -8.63 4.96 1.02
N TYR A 26 -9.00 6.17 0.68
CA TYR A 26 -10.39 6.62 0.63
C TYR A 26 -10.90 6.72 -0.80
N SER A 27 -12.19 6.56 -0.95
CA SER A 27 -12.89 6.72 -2.21
C SER A 27 -12.86 8.17 -2.71
N GLY A 28 -12.60 8.37 -3.99
CA GLY A 28 -12.59 9.68 -4.63
C GLY A 28 -11.49 10.61 -4.13
N ARG A 29 -11.57 11.88 -4.49
CA ARG A 29 -10.56 12.89 -4.11
C ARG A 29 -10.74 13.39 -2.68
N TYR A 30 -11.96 13.54 -2.26
CA TYR A 30 -12.33 14.12 -0.96
C TYR A 30 -13.26 13.23 -0.15
N GLY A 31 -13.42 11.99 -0.56
CA GLY A 31 -14.32 11.05 0.11
C GLY A 31 -13.82 10.67 1.50
N TYR A 32 -14.75 10.26 2.34
CA TYR A 32 -14.48 9.77 3.70
C TYR A 32 -14.71 8.27 3.82
N ASP A 33 -15.17 7.62 2.75
CA ASP A 33 -15.37 6.18 2.74
C ASP A 33 -14.05 5.48 2.49
N ALA A 34 -13.51 4.84 3.52
CA ALA A 34 -12.30 4.08 3.41
C ALA A 34 -12.52 2.79 2.62
N LEU A 35 -11.79 2.65 1.53
CA LEU A 35 -11.79 1.45 0.71
C LEU A 35 -10.97 0.34 1.38
N VAL A 36 -9.75 0.69 1.76
CA VAL A 36 -8.81 -0.21 2.43
C VAL A 36 -7.93 0.56 3.40
N HIS A 37 -7.33 -0.16 4.34
CA HIS A 37 -6.19 0.31 5.11
C HIS A 37 -5.05 -0.68 5.06
N VAL A 38 -3.83 -0.18 5.18
CA VAL A 38 -2.62 -0.99 5.16
C VAL A 38 -1.98 -0.94 6.53
N ASP A 39 -1.76 -2.10 7.13
CA ASP A 39 -1.11 -2.25 8.41
C ASP A 39 -0.15 -3.45 8.35
N ASP A 40 1.14 -3.18 8.65
CA ASP A 40 2.20 -4.18 8.67
C ASP A 40 2.23 -5.13 7.44
N GLY A 41 2.08 -4.55 6.25
CA GLY A 41 2.12 -5.29 4.98
C GLY A 41 0.84 -6.08 4.66
N VAL A 42 -0.18 -5.95 5.48
CA VAL A 42 -1.50 -6.54 5.24
C VAL A 42 -2.49 -5.46 4.82
N ILE A 43 -3.27 -5.73 3.81
CA ILE A 43 -4.29 -4.84 3.27
C ILE A 43 -5.65 -5.34 3.72
N TYR A 44 -6.34 -4.53 4.49
CA TYR A 44 -7.65 -4.83 5.06
C TYR A 44 -8.74 -4.02 4.38
N LYS A 45 -9.93 -4.57 4.36
CA LYS A 45 -11.12 -3.86 3.87
C LYS A 45 -11.56 -2.77 4.84
N GLY A 46 -11.83 -1.58 4.31
CA GLY A 46 -12.32 -0.44 5.10
C GLY A 46 -11.27 0.16 6.02
N ARG A 47 -11.71 0.98 6.97
CA ARG A 47 -10.81 1.71 7.88
C ARG A 47 -10.43 0.91 9.12
N TYR A 48 -11.37 0.18 9.68
CA TYR A 48 -11.23 -0.53 10.96
C TYR A 48 -11.48 -2.03 10.83
N GLY A 49 -11.66 -2.51 9.61
CA GLY A 49 -11.96 -3.91 9.38
C GLY A 49 -10.79 -4.83 9.72
N TYR A 50 -11.12 -6.09 10.01
CA TYR A 50 -10.15 -7.17 10.18
C TYR A 50 -10.17 -8.17 9.03
N ASP A 51 -10.96 -7.88 7.99
CA ASP A 51 -11.00 -8.68 6.78
C ASP A 51 -9.78 -8.36 5.91
N ALA A 52 -8.78 -9.22 5.99
CA ALA A 52 -7.58 -9.09 5.17
C ALA A 52 -7.89 -9.50 3.73
N LEU A 53 -7.69 -8.56 2.81
CA LEU A 53 -7.84 -8.80 1.38
C LEU A 53 -6.58 -9.40 0.79
N ALA A 54 -5.43 -8.94 1.22
CA ALA A 54 -4.12 -9.37 0.73
C ALA A 54 -3.02 -9.11 1.75
N HIS A 55 -1.89 -9.76 1.59
CA HIS A 55 -0.65 -9.40 2.24
C HIS A 55 0.50 -9.45 1.25
N VAL A 56 1.55 -8.70 1.56
CA VAL A 56 2.74 -8.58 0.71
C VAL A 56 3.92 -9.22 1.42
N ASP A 57 4.61 -10.11 0.74
CA ASP A 57 5.83 -10.74 1.22
C ASP A 57 6.81 -10.96 0.05
N ASN A 58 8.04 -10.46 0.20
CA ASN A 58 9.12 -10.62 -0.78
C ASN A 58 8.72 -10.35 -2.24
N GLY A 59 8.01 -9.26 -2.48
CA GLY A 59 7.59 -8.87 -3.83
C GLY A 59 6.41 -9.66 -4.38
N VAL A 60 5.80 -10.51 -3.58
CA VAL A 60 4.62 -11.28 -3.93
C VAL A 60 3.40 -10.78 -3.16
N ILE A 61 2.28 -10.67 -3.83
CA ILE A 61 0.99 -10.27 -3.28
C ILE A 61 0.14 -11.52 -3.15
N TYR A 62 -0.17 -11.88 -1.91
CA TYR A 62 -0.97 -13.07 -1.59
C TYR A 62 -2.39 -12.68 -1.21
N SER A 63 -3.32 -13.58 -1.44
CA SER A 63 -4.71 -13.46 -0.99
C SER A 63 -4.82 -13.63 0.53
N GLY A 64 -5.58 -12.75 1.17
CA GLY A 64 -5.86 -12.82 2.60
C GLY A 64 -4.65 -12.53 3.48
N ARG A 65 -4.77 -12.81 4.78
CA ARG A 65 -3.72 -12.52 5.77
C ARG A 65 -2.63 -13.59 5.81
N TYR A 66 -3.02 -14.85 5.70
CA TYR A 66 -2.14 -16.02 5.84
C TYR A 66 -2.15 -16.92 4.63
N GLY A 67 -2.79 -16.49 3.55
CA GLY A 67 -2.92 -17.28 2.34
C GLY A 67 -1.57 -17.51 1.66
N TYR A 68 -1.50 -18.61 0.91
CA TYR A 68 -0.37 -18.95 0.05
C TYR A 68 -0.72 -18.81 -1.43
N ASP A 69 -1.95 -18.40 -1.73
CA ASP A 69 -2.41 -18.14 -3.09
C ASP A 69 -1.88 -16.79 -3.54
N ALA A 70 -0.87 -16.81 -4.39
CA ALA A 70 -0.30 -15.60 -4.94
C ALA A 70 -1.24 -15.01 -6.00
N LEU A 71 -1.69 -13.80 -5.75
CA LEU A 71 -2.45 -13.01 -6.71
C LEU A 71 -1.55 -12.46 -7.81
N ALA A 72 -0.39 -11.97 -7.42
CA ALA A 72 0.58 -11.34 -8.31
C ALA A 72 1.98 -11.34 -7.71
N HIS A 73 2.99 -11.09 -8.53
CA HIS A 73 4.31 -10.69 -8.09
C HIS A 73 4.75 -9.44 -8.85
N VAL A 74 5.64 -8.68 -8.25
CA VAL A 74 6.13 -7.44 -8.83
C VAL A 74 7.63 -7.54 -9.07
N GLU A 75 8.03 -7.24 -10.29
CA GLU A 75 9.42 -7.20 -10.69
C GLU A 75 9.67 -6.01 -11.63
N ASN A 76 10.61 -5.14 -11.26
CA ASN A 76 11.01 -3.97 -12.07
C ASN A 76 9.81 -3.09 -12.51
N GLY A 77 8.87 -2.83 -11.60
CA GLY A 77 7.69 -2.00 -11.87
C GLY A 77 6.62 -2.68 -12.72
N VAL A 78 6.77 -3.96 -13.01
CA VAL A 78 5.77 -4.78 -13.72
C VAL A 78 5.06 -5.70 -12.73
N ILE A 79 3.76 -5.74 -12.81
CA ILE A 79 2.89 -6.59 -12.00
C ILE A 79 2.48 -7.80 -12.84
N TYR A 80 2.94 -8.96 -12.45
CA TYR A 80 2.66 -10.23 -13.14
C TYR A 80 1.60 -11.04 -12.39
N SER A 81 0.83 -11.81 -13.12
CA SER A 81 -0.15 -12.74 -12.56
C SER A 81 0.51 -13.88 -11.80
N GLY A 82 0.01 -14.18 -10.60
CA GLY A 82 0.47 -15.28 -9.77
C GLY A 82 1.91 -15.11 -9.26
N ARG A 83 2.46 -16.19 -8.72
CA ARG A 83 3.81 -16.17 -8.12
C ARG A 83 4.93 -16.24 -9.14
N TYR A 84 4.74 -17.03 -10.18
CA TYR A 84 5.74 -17.34 -11.20
C TYR A 84 5.27 -17.05 -12.62
N GLY A 85 4.14 -16.40 -12.77
CA GLY A 85 3.57 -16.08 -14.08
C GLY A 85 4.42 -15.11 -14.88
N TYR A 86 4.29 -15.19 -16.18
CA TYR A 86 4.90 -14.25 -17.14
C TYR A 86 3.87 -13.31 -17.78
N ASP A 87 2.61 -13.49 -17.43
CA ASP A 87 1.53 -12.64 -17.91
C ASP A 87 1.54 -11.33 -17.12
N ALA A 88 2.01 -10.27 -17.75
CA ALA A 88 2.01 -8.95 -17.13
C ALA A 88 0.59 -8.38 -17.12
N LEU A 89 0.09 -8.11 -15.93
CA LEU A 89 -1.20 -7.46 -15.72
C LEU A 89 -1.11 -5.96 -15.98
N ALA A 90 -0.05 -5.35 -15.46
CA ALA A 90 0.18 -3.92 -15.58
C ALA A 90 1.68 -3.60 -15.41
N HIS A 91 2.08 -2.41 -15.82
CA HIS A 91 3.36 -1.82 -15.44
C HIS A 91 3.15 -0.37 -14.96
N VAL A 92 4.04 0.07 -14.10
CA VAL A 92 4.01 1.41 -13.54
C VAL A 92 5.24 2.18 -14.02
N GLU A 93 5.01 3.31 -14.67
CA GLU A 93 6.06 4.18 -15.16
C GLU A 93 5.69 5.64 -14.92
N ASN A 94 6.57 6.38 -14.24
CA ASN A 94 6.38 7.81 -13.94
C ASN A 94 5.01 8.15 -13.33
N GLY A 95 4.54 7.31 -12.39
CA GLY A 95 3.26 7.51 -11.73
C GLY A 95 2.04 7.15 -12.57
N VAL A 96 2.23 6.59 -13.75
CA VAL A 96 1.13 6.10 -14.61
C VAL A 96 1.13 4.57 -14.59
N ILE A 97 -0.04 4.01 -14.45
CA ILE A 97 -0.30 2.57 -14.46
C ILE A 97 -0.85 2.20 -15.82
N TYR A 98 -0.11 1.40 -16.57
CA TYR A 98 -0.48 0.94 -17.90
C TYR A 98 -0.91 -0.52 -17.88
N SER A 99 -1.80 -0.89 -18.76
CA SER A 99 -2.20 -2.28 -18.97
C SER A 99 -1.07 -3.09 -19.61
N GLY A 100 -0.83 -4.28 -19.09
CA GLY A 100 0.18 -5.21 -19.60
C GLY A 100 1.62 -4.73 -19.43
N ARG A 101 2.57 -5.39 -20.08
CA ARG A 101 4.00 -5.09 -19.96
C ARG A 101 4.42 -3.92 -20.83
N TYR A 102 3.92 -3.85 -22.03
CA TYR A 102 4.29 -2.88 -23.05
C TYR A 102 3.12 -2.03 -23.55
N GLY A 103 2.00 -2.13 -22.88
CA GLY A 103 0.80 -1.38 -23.25
C GLY A 103 0.97 0.11 -23.08
N TYR A 104 0.23 0.86 -23.86
CA TYR A 104 0.13 2.32 -23.76
C TYR A 104 -1.23 2.78 -23.23
N ASP A 105 -2.11 1.83 -22.95
CA ASP A 105 -3.41 2.10 -22.36
C ASP A 105 -3.25 2.37 -20.87
N ALA A 106 -3.31 3.63 -20.49
CA ALA A 106 -3.21 4.02 -19.10
C ALA A 106 -4.52 3.70 -18.36
N LEU A 107 -4.40 2.85 -17.36
CA LEU A 107 -5.52 2.51 -16.46
C LEU A 107 -5.77 3.64 -15.46
N ALA A 108 -4.69 4.20 -14.92
CA ALA A 108 -4.72 5.25 -13.91
C ALA A 108 -3.42 6.03 -13.89
N HIS A 109 -3.41 7.17 -13.22
CA HIS A 109 -2.19 7.86 -12.81
C HIS A 109 -2.31 8.31 -11.36
N ILE A 110 -1.16 8.48 -10.71
CA ILE A 110 -1.07 8.90 -9.32
C ILE A 110 -0.38 10.26 -9.29
N GLU A 111 -1.03 11.23 -8.69
CA GLU A 111 -0.48 12.56 -8.49
C GLU A 111 -0.86 13.08 -7.10
N ASN A 112 0.15 13.49 -6.32
CA ASN A 112 -0.05 14.03 -4.96
C ASN A 112 -0.93 13.16 -4.06
N GLY A 113 -0.74 11.84 -4.11
CA GLY A 113 -1.50 10.89 -3.30
C GLY A 113 -2.92 10.62 -3.79
N VAL A 114 -3.30 11.13 -4.94
CA VAL A 114 -4.60 10.88 -5.56
C VAL A 114 -4.44 9.96 -6.77
N ILE A 115 -5.29 8.96 -6.86
CA ILE A 115 -5.36 8.01 -7.98
C ILE A 115 -6.48 8.47 -8.92
N TYR A 116 -6.12 8.84 -10.13
CA TYR A 116 -7.05 9.29 -11.17
C TYR A 116 -7.23 8.23 -12.24
N LYS A 117 -8.39 8.20 -12.86
CA LYS A 117 -8.68 7.33 -13.99
C LYS A 117 -7.94 7.79 -15.25
N GLY A 118 -7.28 6.84 -15.92
CA GLY A 118 -6.56 7.10 -17.17
C GLY A 118 -5.30 7.93 -16.99
N ARG A 119 -4.73 8.40 -18.09
CA ARG A 119 -3.46 9.13 -18.10
C ARG A 119 -3.62 10.62 -17.74
N TYR A 120 -4.65 11.23 -18.23
CA TYR A 120 -4.89 12.67 -18.13
C TYR A 120 -6.23 13.03 -17.49
N GLY A 121 -6.91 12.03 -16.97
CA GLY A 121 -8.22 12.23 -16.35
C GLY A 121 -8.14 13.04 -15.06
N TYR A 122 -9.24 13.69 -14.75
CA TYR A 122 -9.44 14.38 -13.46
C TYR A 122 -10.44 13.64 -12.55
N ASP A 123 -10.92 12.49 -13.00
CA ASP A 123 -11.80 11.64 -12.22
C ASP A 123 -10.98 10.89 -11.18
N ALA A 124 -11.02 11.36 -9.95
CA ALA A 124 -10.33 10.71 -8.86
C ALA A 124 -11.06 9.44 -8.44
N ILE A 125 -10.35 8.32 -8.50
CA ILE A 125 -10.81 7.01 -8.03
C ILE A 125 -10.68 6.92 -6.51
N ALA A 126 -9.53 7.35 -5.99
CA ALA A 126 -9.19 7.24 -4.58
C ALA A 126 -8.11 8.27 -4.20
N HIS A 127 -7.93 8.47 -2.91
CA HIS A 127 -6.78 9.19 -2.37
C HIS A 127 -6.18 8.45 -1.18
N LEU A 128 -4.87 8.62 -1.00
CA LEU A 128 -4.11 7.99 0.06
C LEU A 128 -3.85 8.99 1.18
N GLU A 129 -4.08 8.57 2.41
CA GLU A 129 -3.63 9.26 3.61
C GLU A 129 -2.62 8.39 4.35
N GLY A 130 -1.40 8.89 4.47
CA GLY A 130 -0.26 8.19 5.04
C GLY A 130 0.75 7.76 3.99
N TYR A 131 1.69 6.92 4.38
CA TYR A 131 2.76 6.41 3.53
C TYR A 131 2.66 4.90 3.37
N MET A 132 2.91 4.42 2.19
CA MET A 132 3.09 2.99 1.91
C MET A 132 4.27 2.77 0.96
N SER A 133 4.86 1.59 1.02
CA SER A 133 5.91 1.18 0.09
C SER A 133 5.35 0.97 -1.32
N ASP A 134 6.22 0.96 -2.32
CA ASP A 134 5.81 0.75 -3.71
C ASP A 134 5.05 -0.56 -3.90
N ILE A 135 5.52 -1.65 -3.29
CA ILE A 135 4.85 -2.95 -3.42
C ILE A 135 3.46 -2.96 -2.75
N GLN A 136 3.30 -2.28 -1.62
CA GLN A 136 2.00 -2.12 -0.97
C GLN A 136 1.05 -1.29 -1.85
N LEU A 137 1.57 -0.24 -2.47
CA LEU A 137 0.81 0.57 -3.43
C LEU A 137 0.35 -0.28 -4.63
N TYR A 138 1.23 -1.10 -5.20
CA TYR A 138 0.87 -1.98 -6.31
C TYR A 138 -0.19 -3.01 -5.91
N ALA A 139 -0.12 -3.53 -4.69
CA ALA A 139 -1.14 -4.43 -4.15
C ALA A 139 -2.50 -3.71 -3.99
N VAL A 140 -2.49 -2.48 -3.49
CA VAL A 140 -3.69 -1.65 -3.38
C VAL A 140 -4.28 -1.35 -4.77
N LEU A 141 -3.44 -0.99 -5.73
CA LEU A 141 -3.87 -0.73 -7.11
C LEU A 141 -4.50 -1.96 -7.77
N LEU A 142 -3.88 -3.14 -7.57
CA LEU A 142 -4.43 -4.40 -8.05
C LEU A 142 -5.85 -4.66 -7.50
N LEU A 143 -6.05 -4.40 -6.23
CA LEU A 143 -7.35 -4.60 -5.56
C LEU A 143 -8.40 -3.57 -5.97
N ILE A 144 -8.02 -2.30 -6.14
CA ILE A 144 -8.94 -1.20 -6.46
C ILE A 144 -9.28 -1.16 -7.95
N LEU A 145 -8.29 -1.29 -8.81
CA LEU A 145 -8.47 -1.19 -10.26
C LEU A 145 -8.91 -2.53 -10.90
N GLN A 146 -8.73 -3.64 -10.22
CA GLN A 146 -9.14 -4.98 -10.65
C GLN A 146 -8.64 -5.36 -12.05
N PHE A 147 -7.34 -5.18 -12.29
CA PHE A 147 -6.69 -5.60 -13.53
C PHE A 147 -5.99 -6.95 -13.41
#